data_07bfed7a1ec065842054dce8e56bcea3
#
_entry.id   07bfed7a1ec065842054dce8e56bcea3
#
_cell.length_a   1.000
_cell.length_b   1.000
_cell.length_c   1.000
_cell.angle_alpha   90.00
_cell.angle_beta   90.00
_cell.angle_gamma   90.00
#
_symmetry.space_group_name_H-M   'P 1'
#
loop_
_entity.id
_entity.type
_entity.pdbx_description
1 polymer ?
#
loop_
_entity_poly.entity_id
_entity_poly.type
_entity_poly.pdbx_seq_one_letter_code
_entity_poly.pdbx_strand_id
1 'polypeptide(L)'
;SVDRARLVRALGAAARKAGRELTCLVQVDLDTPADPARGGVPPGQVREIAEAIEAEQNLILGGVMAIAPLGADPARAFAPLRPCSLAVRAVNPAAAIISAGMSGDLEAAIGNGATHVRIGTALLGARRPLVR
;
A
#
# COMPACT_ATOMS: atom_id res chain seq x y z
N SER A 1 -2.68 0.47 -5.46
CA SER A 1 -1.58 -0.27 -4.82
C SER A 1 -1.20 -1.50 -5.62
N VAL A 2 0.05 -1.89 -5.54
CA VAL A 2 0.64 -2.92 -6.39
C VAL A 2 1.51 -3.86 -5.55
N ASP A 3 1.36 -5.17 -5.79
CA ASP A 3 2.03 -6.22 -5.01
C ASP A 3 2.82 -7.22 -5.88
N ARG A 4 2.85 -7.05 -7.21
CA ARG A 4 3.51 -8.00 -8.11
C ARG A 4 3.92 -7.37 -9.43
N ALA A 5 5.05 -7.79 -9.97
CA ALA A 5 5.64 -7.27 -11.19
C ALA A 5 4.71 -7.42 -12.42
N ARG A 6 3.90 -8.49 -12.49
CA ARG A 6 2.91 -8.66 -13.56
C ARG A 6 1.87 -7.53 -13.58
N LEU A 7 1.40 -7.10 -12.39
CA LEU A 7 0.45 -6.00 -12.27
C LEU A 7 1.11 -4.66 -12.63
N VAL A 8 2.35 -4.45 -12.23
CA VAL A 8 3.15 -3.27 -12.62
C VAL A 8 3.15 -3.11 -14.15
N ARG A 9 3.57 -4.16 -14.87
CA ARG A 9 3.61 -4.14 -16.35
C ARG A 9 2.24 -3.89 -16.99
N ALA A 10 1.19 -4.52 -16.45
CA ALA A 10 -0.17 -4.35 -16.96
C ALA A 10 -0.67 -2.91 -16.77
N LEU A 11 -0.39 -2.31 -15.61
CA LEU A 11 -0.75 -0.91 -15.33
C LEU A 11 0.05 0.07 -16.19
N GLY A 12 1.35 -0.14 -16.39
CA GLY A 12 2.18 0.68 -17.27
C GLY A 12 1.67 0.65 -18.71
N ALA A 13 1.32 -0.53 -19.24
CA ALA A 13 0.73 -0.67 -20.56
C ALA A 13 -0.63 0.04 -20.69
N ALA A 14 -1.49 -0.09 -19.67
CA ALA A 14 -2.80 0.57 -19.65
C ALA A 14 -2.67 2.11 -19.53
N ALA A 15 -1.75 2.59 -18.70
CA ALA A 15 -1.47 4.01 -18.51
C ALA A 15 -0.98 4.65 -19.82
N ARG A 16 -0.02 4.02 -20.51
CA ARG A 16 0.44 4.46 -21.84
C ARG A 16 -0.69 4.53 -22.84
N LYS A 17 -1.51 3.48 -22.92
CA LYS A 17 -2.67 3.45 -23.83
C LYS A 17 -3.68 4.56 -23.54
N ALA A 18 -3.86 4.90 -22.28
CA ALA A 18 -4.77 5.94 -21.83
C ALA A 18 -4.18 7.38 -21.88
N GLY A 19 -2.88 7.53 -22.18
CA GLY A 19 -2.17 8.80 -22.14
C GLY A 19 -2.15 9.43 -20.74
N ARG A 20 -2.06 8.61 -19.68
CA ARG A 20 -2.11 9.03 -18.28
C ARG A 20 -0.88 8.56 -17.51
N GLU A 21 -0.57 9.28 -16.45
CA GLU A 21 0.33 8.82 -15.40
C GLU A 21 -0.46 8.28 -14.22
N LEU A 22 0.05 7.21 -13.59
CA LEU A 22 -0.57 6.59 -12.42
C LEU A 22 0.42 6.58 -11.26
N THR A 23 0.06 7.20 -10.13
CA THR A 23 0.80 7.04 -8.89
C THR A 23 0.50 5.66 -8.29
N CYS A 24 1.54 4.88 -8.07
CA CYS A 24 1.49 3.53 -7.54
C CYS A 24 2.13 3.47 -6.16
N LEU A 25 1.49 2.77 -5.23
CA LEU A 25 2.03 2.44 -3.91
C LEU A 25 2.33 0.95 -3.85
N VAL A 26 3.48 0.56 -3.32
CA VAL A 26 3.79 -0.84 -3.04
C VAL A 26 2.91 -1.32 -1.91
N GLN A 27 2.12 -2.36 -2.14
CA GLN A 27 1.32 -2.97 -1.08
C GLN A 27 2.18 -3.93 -0.27
N VAL A 28 2.29 -3.66 1.02
CA VAL A 28 3.06 -4.48 1.97
C VAL A 28 2.12 -5.44 2.68
N ASP A 29 2.49 -6.72 2.70
CA ASP A 29 1.85 -7.73 3.55
C ASP A 29 2.39 -7.60 4.98
N LEU A 30 1.49 -7.40 5.93
CA LEU A 30 1.79 -7.28 7.36
C LEU A 30 1.31 -8.50 8.16
N ASP A 31 0.73 -9.50 7.49
CA ASP A 31 0.25 -10.71 8.16
C ASP A 31 1.43 -11.61 8.59
N THR A 32 1.33 -12.17 9.78
CA THR A 32 2.30 -13.13 10.31
C THR A 32 1.56 -14.26 11.03
N PRO A 33 1.50 -15.46 10.43
CA PRO A 33 2.01 -15.83 9.10
C PRO A 33 1.27 -15.13 7.95
N ALA A 34 1.91 -15.03 6.78
CA ALA A 34 1.31 -14.42 5.59
C ALA A 34 -0.01 -15.09 5.21
N ASP A 35 -1.04 -14.27 4.90
CA ASP A 35 -2.32 -14.76 4.43
C ASP A 35 -2.41 -14.65 2.89
N PRO A 36 -2.41 -15.78 2.14
CA PRO A 36 -2.49 -15.76 0.68
C PRO A 36 -3.74 -15.05 0.13
N ALA A 37 -4.80 -14.93 0.92
CA ALA A 37 -6.05 -14.28 0.51
C ALA A 37 -5.97 -12.74 0.56
N ARG A 38 -4.95 -12.17 1.20
CA ARG A 38 -4.87 -10.72 1.45
C ARG A 38 -3.91 -10.01 0.54
N GLY A 39 -3.26 -10.40 -0.32
CA GLY A 39 -2.37 -9.65 -1.23
C GLY A 39 -1.39 -8.70 -0.51
N GLY A 40 -0.32 -8.40 -1.17
CA GLY A 40 0.80 -7.64 -0.65
C GLY A 40 2.11 -8.42 -0.83
N VAL A 41 3.23 -7.72 -0.76
CA VAL A 41 4.55 -8.36 -0.75
C VAL A 41 5.12 -8.36 0.67
N PRO A 42 5.86 -9.40 1.06
CA PRO A 42 6.62 -9.38 2.31
C PRO A 42 7.52 -8.15 2.39
N PRO A 43 7.80 -7.60 3.59
CA PRO A 43 8.68 -6.44 3.76
C PRO A 43 10.02 -6.55 3.02
N GLY A 44 10.62 -7.74 2.95
CA GLY A 44 11.88 -7.97 2.26
C GLY A 44 11.82 -7.85 0.73
N GLN A 45 10.64 -7.88 0.11
CA GLN A 45 10.46 -7.78 -1.35
C GLN A 45 9.95 -6.40 -1.81
N VAL A 46 9.72 -5.49 -0.88
CA VAL A 46 9.17 -4.14 -1.17
C VAL A 46 10.04 -3.38 -2.17
N ARG A 47 11.35 -3.47 -2.02
CA ARG A 47 12.31 -2.80 -2.90
C ARG A 47 12.22 -3.30 -4.35
N GLU A 48 12.09 -4.59 -4.56
CA GLU A 48 11.97 -5.20 -5.90
C GLU A 48 10.75 -4.63 -6.67
N ILE A 49 9.60 -4.53 -5.99
CA ILE A 49 8.40 -3.96 -6.60
C ILE A 49 8.55 -2.45 -6.83
N ALA A 50 9.20 -1.74 -5.93
CA ALA A 50 9.49 -0.31 -6.10
C ALA A 50 10.37 -0.06 -7.33
N GLU A 51 11.43 -0.83 -7.52
CA GLU A 51 12.31 -0.77 -8.70
C GLU A 51 11.55 -1.10 -9.99
N ALA A 52 10.64 -2.09 -9.94
CA ALA A 52 9.81 -2.43 -11.08
C ALA A 52 8.83 -1.29 -11.46
N ILE A 53 8.25 -0.59 -10.48
CA ILE A 53 7.37 0.57 -10.74
C ILE A 53 8.18 1.72 -11.35
N GLU A 54 9.35 2.02 -10.80
CA GLU A 54 10.22 3.12 -11.25
C GLU A 54 10.73 2.90 -12.68
N ALA A 55 10.90 1.63 -13.11
CA ALA A 55 11.33 1.28 -14.45
C ALA A 55 10.21 1.39 -15.51
N GLU A 56 8.93 1.46 -15.10
CA GLU A 56 7.81 1.54 -16.02
C GLU A 56 7.46 2.98 -16.38
N GLN A 57 7.39 3.27 -17.69
CA GLN A 57 6.89 4.54 -18.18
C GLN A 57 5.43 4.76 -17.76
N ASN A 58 5.06 5.99 -17.46
CA ASN A 58 3.72 6.39 -17.05
C ASN A 58 3.26 5.83 -15.68
N LEU A 59 4.18 5.23 -14.91
CA LEU A 59 3.96 4.97 -13.49
C LEU A 59 4.84 5.89 -12.65
N ILE A 60 4.30 6.35 -11.55
CA ILE A 60 5.00 7.17 -10.55
C ILE A 60 5.04 6.37 -9.26
N LEU A 61 6.23 6.10 -8.75
CA LEU A 61 6.40 5.47 -7.45
C LEU A 61 6.06 6.48 -6.35
N GLY A 62 4.95 6.27 -5.66
CA GLY A 62 4.46 7.21 -4.64
C GLY A 62 4.86 6.85 -3.21
N GLY A 63 5.11 5.57 -2.92
CA GLY A 63 5.39 5.10 -1.57
C GLY A 63 4.86 3.70 -1.28
N VAL A 64 4.39 3.48 -0.05
CA VAL A 64 3.86 2.19 0.43
C VAL A 64 2.41 2.29 0.87
N MET A 65 1.71 1.16 0.82
CA MET A 65 0.37 0.99 1.39
C MET A 65 0.30 -0.32 2.19
N ALA A 66 -0.43 -0.30 3.30
CA ALA A 66 -0.76 -1.55 4.00
C ALA A 66 -2.11 -1.48 4.72
N ILE A 67 -2.59 -2.67 5.07
CA ILE A 67 -3.79 -2.90 5.90
C ILE A 67 -3.34 -3.77 7.06
N ALA A 68 -3.68 -3.37 8.29
CA ALA A 68 -3.36 -4.18 9.46
C ALA A 68 -4.07 -5.54 9.42
N PRO A 69 -3.43 -6.62 9.92
CA PRO A 69 -4.06 -7.91 10.08
C PRO A 69 -5.29 -7.82 11.00
N LEU A 70 -6.32 -8.59 10.69
CA LEU A 70 -7.53 -8.64 11.52
C LEU A 70 -7.20 -9.19 12.92
N GLY A 71 -7.63 -8.48 13.96
CA GLY A 71 -7.44 -8.90 15.35
C GLY A 71 -6.01 -8.71 15.89
N ALA A 72 -5.07 -8.22 15.09
CA ALA A 72 -3.73 -7.86 15.58
C ALA A 72 -3.76 -6.52 16.32
N ASP A 73 -2.76 -6.31 17.19
CA ASP A 73 -2.49 -4.98 17.75
C ASP A 73 -2.00 -4.05 16.62
N PRO A 74 -2.77 -3.01 16.25
CA PRO A 74 -2.43 -2.16 15.11
C PRO A 74 -1.09 -1.44 15.27
N ALA A 75 -0.72 -1.05 16.49
CA ALA A 75 0.53 -0.35 16.74
C ALA A 75 1.74 -1.21 16.40
N ARG A 76 1.68 -2.50 16.72
CA ARG A 76 2.72 -3.47 16.37
C ARG A 76 2.66 -3.87 14.89
N ALA A 77 1.44 -4.03 14.35
CA ALA A 77 1.24 -4.43 12.97
C ALA A 77 1.82 -3.40 11.98
N PHE A 78 1.67 -2.09 12.26
CA PHE A 78 2.19 -1.05 11.38
C PHE A 78 3.69 -0.74 11.57
N ALA A 79 4.35 -1.27 12.59
CA ALA A 79 5.78 -1.01 12.83
C ALA A 79 6.69 -1.30 11.61
N PRO A 80 6.46 -2.36 10.79
CA PRO A 80 7.28 -2.63 9.61
C PRO A 80 7.14 -1.59 8.48
N LEU A 81 6.12 -0.72 8.49
CA LEU A 81 5.90 0.23 7.38
C LEU A 81 6.99 1.28 7.27
N ARG A 82 7.53 1.74 8.38
CA ARG A 82 8.59 2.74 8.35
C ARG A 82 9.86 2.24 7.65
N PRO A 83 10.44 1.08 7.99
CA PRO A 83 11.55 0.52 7.23
C PRO A 83 11.19 0.20 5.76
N CYS A 84 9.97 -0.25 5.46
CA CYS A 84 9.51 -0.44 4.08
C CYS A 84 9.50 0.90 3.30
N SER A 85 8.98 1.97 3.91
CA SER A 85 9.00 3.30 3.31
C SER A 85 10.43 3.80 3.04
N LEU A 86 11.37 3.55 3.95
CA LEU A 86 12.78 3.88 3.75
C LEU A 86 13.39 3.10 2.58
N ALA A 87 13.06 1.81 2.45
CA ALA A 87 13.51 1.00 1.32
C ALA A 87 12.99 1.51 -0.02
N VAL A 88 11.72 1.96 -0.08
CA VAL A 88 11.12 2.58 -1.27
C VAL A 88 11.76 3.93 -1.58
N ARG A 89 11.99 4.76 -0.56
CA ARG A 89 12.66 6.07 -0.73
C ARG A 89 14.13 5.96 -1.12
N ALA A 90 14.77 4.84 -0.86
CA ALA A 90 16.11 4.58 -1.39
C ALA A 90 16.11 4.34 -2.91
N VAL A 91 14.97 3.95 -3.50
CA VAL A 91 14.77 3.85 -4.96
C VAL A 91 14.40 5.22 -5.53
N ASN A 92 13.41 5.89 -4.93
CA ASN A 92 12.99 7.24 -5.32
C ASN A 92 12.72 8.08 -4.06
N PRO A 93 13.57 9.08 -3.74
CA PRO A 93 13.43 9.92 -2.54
C PRO A 93 12.07 10.66 -2.44
N ALA A 94 11.41 10.92 -3.57
CA ALA A 94 10.10 11.57 -3.60
C ALA A 94 8.94 10.64 -3.20
N ALA A 95 9.16 9.33 -3.16
CA ALA A 95 8.16 8.32 -2.82
C ALA A 95 7.87 8.26 -1.30
N ALA A 96 7.31 9.34 -0.76
CA ALA A 96 7.16 9.54 0.69
C ALA A 96 5.79 9.15 1.25
N ILE A 97 4.85 8.68 0.43
CA ILE A 97 3.51 8.31 0.87
C ILE A 97 3.56 7.04 1.70
N ILE A 98 2.95 7.07 2.88
CA ILE A 98 2.62 5.90 3.70
C ILE A 98 1.10 5.90 3.85
N SER A 99 0.40 5.08 3.05
CA SER A 99 -1.05 4.94 3.12
C SER A 99 -1.41 3.78 4.04
N ALA A 100 -1.81 4.08 5.26
CA ALA A 100 -2.18 3.10 6.27
C ALA A 100 -3.20 3.69 7.23
N GLY A 101 -3.99 2.83 7.88
CA GLY A 101 -5.01 3.24 8.83
C GLY A 101 -6.38 3.46 8.19
N MET A 102 -7.37 2.92 8.87
CA MET A 102 -8.80 3.05 8.59
C MET A 102 -9.53 3.49 9.86
N SER A 103 -10.87 3.52 9.85
CA SER A 103 -11.68 4.05 10.96
C SER A 103 -11.36 3.47 12.35
N GLY A 104 -10.87 2.22 12.43
CA GLY A 104 -10.61 1.53 13.70
C GLY A 104 -9.16 1.54 14.17
N ASP A 105 -8.20 1.97 13.32
CA ASP A 105 -6.76 1.86 13.60
C ASP A 105 -5.94 3.08 13.12
N LEU A 106 -6.63 4.18 12.78
CA LEU A 106 -5.99 5.38 12.20
C LEU A 106 -4.94 6.00 13.13
N GLU A 107 -5.21 6.04 14.44
CA GLU A 107 -4.28 6.65 15.41
C GLU A 107 -2.97 5.86 15.50
N ALA A 108 -3.08 4.53 15.51
CA ALA A 108 -1.92 3.65 15.49
C ALA A 108 -1.11 3.78 14.19
N ALA A 109 -1.79 3.92 13.04
CA ALA A 109 -1.13 4.16 11.76
C ALA A 109 -0.40 5.51 11.75
N ILE A 110 -1.02 6.58 12.24
CA ILE A 110 -0.40 7.91 12.35
C ILE A 110 0.83 7.86 13.26
N GLY A 111 0.72 7.19 14.41
CA GLY A 111 1.85 6.98 15.33
C GLY A 111 3.02 6.21 14.68
N ASN A 112 2.75 5.38 13.66
CA ASN A 112 3.74 4.67 12.86
C ASN A 112 4.16 5.43 11.57
N GLY A 113 3.76 6.69 11.42
CA GLY A 113 4.20 7.56 10.34
C GLY A 113 3.32 7.56 9.10
N ALA A 114 2.06 7.11 9.19
CA ALA A 114 1.13 7.23 8.07
C ALA A 114 0.95 8.68 7.66
N THR A 115 1.05 8.94 6.36
CA THR A 115 0.80 10.26 5.74
C THR A 115 -0.61 10.36 5.17
N HIS A 116 -1.24 9.22 4.90
CA HIS A 116 -2.59 9.11 4.34
C HIS A 116 -3.37 8.02 5.06
N VAL A 117 -4.53 8.38 5.60
CA VAL A 117 -5.51 7.46 6.19
C VAL A 117 -6.71 7.29 5.25
N ARG A 118 -7.38 6.14 5.32
CA ARG A 118 -8.52 5.80 4.47
C ARG A 118 -9.78 5.66 5.32
N ILE A 119 -10.57 6.72 5.41
CA ILE A 119 -11.79 6.76 6.21
C ILE A 119 -13.00 6.42 5.36
N GLY A 120 -13.68 5.34 5.69
CA GLY A 120 -14.91 4.92 5.04
C GLY A 120 -16.07 4.89 6.04
N THR A 121 -16.16 3.86 6.85
CA THR A 121 -17.31 3.58 7.73
C THR A 121 -17.60 4.69 8.73
N ALA A 122 -16.56 5.34 9.26
CA ALA A 122 -16.74 6.44 10.24
C ALA A 122 -17.36 7.70 9.61
N LEU A 123 -17.23 7.89 8.30
CA LEU A 123 -17.76 9.04 7.57
C LEU A 123 -19.03 8.70 6.78
N LEU A 124 -19.05 7.53 6.12
CA LEU A 124 -20.11 7.14 5.18
C LEU A 124 -21.13 6.16 5.79
N GLY A 125 -20.92 5.73 7.03
CA GLY A 125 -21.74 4.72 7.71
C GLY A 125 -21.43 3.29 7.25
N ALA A 126 -22.07 2.32 7.89
CA ALA A 126 -21.93 0.90 7.54
C ALA A 126 -22.55 0.58 6.17
N ARG A 127 -21.96 -0.37 5.44
CA ARG A 127 -22.55 -0.88 4.19
C ARG A 127 -23.91 -1.51 4.49
N ARG A 128 -24.94 -1.08 3.76
CA ARG A 128 -26.24 -1.78 3.80
C ARG A 128 -26.07 -3.20 3.26
N PRO A 129 -26.67 -4.23 3.91
CA PRO A 129 -26.70 -5.56 3.33
C PRO A 129 -27.33 -5.48 1.95
N LEU A 130 -26.68 -6.08 0.94
CA LEU A 130 -27.32 -6.30 -0.35
C LEU A 130 -28.46 -7.27 -0.13
N VAL A 131 -29.70 -6.80 -0.21
CA VAL A 131 -30.87 -7.64 -0.30
C VAL A 131 -30.78 -8.36 -1.66
N ARG A 132 -30.55 -9.67 -1.62
CA ARG A 132 -30.65 -10.53 -2.80
C ARG A 132 -32.09 -10.90 -3.06
#